data_bd398f06a9d381bb831abdd714d86984
#
_entry.id   bd398f06a9d381bb831abdd714d86984
#
_cell.length_a   1.000
_cell.length_b   1.000
_cell.length_c   1.000
_cell.angle_alpha   90.00
_cell.angle_beta   90.00
_cell.angle_gamma   90.00
#
_symmetry.space_group_name_H-M   'P 1'
#
loop_
_entity.id
_entity.type
_entity.pdbx_description
1 polymer ?
#
loop_
_entity_poly.entity_id
_entity_poly.type
_entity_poly.pdbx_seq_one_letter_code
_entity_poly.pdbx_strand_id
1 'polypeptide(L)'
;MIPINDLQAKIYQALQGIYIKVYDEVQEGSTMPLISIGDYVLSSLEFKDDGFSFNWTINIYTEYEGKKQVNELVSKTIECLYELTGEGLSDIYSIDEVILNEANVSRLEGFYVANLSIRIEIN
;
A
#
# COMPACT_ATOMS: atom_id res chain seq x y z
N MET A 1 -14.90 -14.01 9.92
CA MET A 1 -14.30 -13.83 8.57
C MET A 1 -13.10 -12.90 8.68
N ILE A 2 -12.00 -13.25 8.06
CA ILE A 2 -10.84 -12.36 7.98
C ILE A 2 -11.23 -11.13 7.17
N PRO A 3 -11.02 -9.89 7.68
CA PRO A 3 -11.55 -8.68 7.05
C PRO A 3 -10.67 -8.17 5.91
N ILE A 4 -10.47 -8.96 4.88
CA ILE A 4 -9.58 -8.64 3.77
C ILE A 4 -10.08 -7.44 2.97
N ASN A 5 -11.36 -7.47 2.59
CA ASN A 5 -11.95 -6.38 1.81
C ASN A 5 -11.99 -5.07 2.60
N ASP A 6 -12.27 -5.15 3.89
CA ASP A 6 -12.28 -3.96 4.75
C ASP A 6 -10.88 -3.36 4.88
N LEU A 7 -9.86 -4.21 5.03
CA LEU A 7 -8.47 -3.75 5.06
C LEU A 7 -8.07 -3.09 3.73
N GLN A 8 -8.42 -3.70 2.60
CA GLN A 8 -8.13 -3.11 1.29
C GLN A 8 -8.82 -1.75 1.12
N ALA A 9 -10.05 -1.64 1.58
CA ALA A 9 -10.79 -0.36 1.55
C ALA A 9 -10.09 0.70 2.41
N LYS A 10 -9.56 0.33 3.58
CA LYS A 10 -8.81 1.24 4.45
C LYS A 10 -7.52 1.70 3.78
N ILE A 11 -6.81 0.80 3.12
CA ILE A 11 -5.60 1.16 2.36
C ILE A 11 -5.96 2.15 1.25
N TYR A 12 -7.01 1.87 0.49
CA TYR A 12 -7.49 2.74 -0.57
C TYR A 12 -7.82 4.15 -0.05
N GLN A 13 -8.58 4.22 1.05
CA GLN A 13 -8.97 5.49 1.66
C GLN A 13 -7.76 6.29 2.16
N ALA A 14 -6.80 5.62 2.79
CA ALA A 14 -5.58 6.27 3.26
C ALA A 14 -4.80 6.91 2.10
N LEU A 15 -4.70 6.21 0.99
CA LEU A 15 -3.96 6.69 -0.18
C LEU A 15 -4.66 7.84 -0.90
N GLN A 16 -5.98 8.02 -0.73
CA GLN A 16 -6.69 9.18 -1.28
C GLN A 16 -6.15 10.51 -0.75
N GLY A 17 -5.54 10.52 0.41
CA GLY A 17 -4.91 11.73 0.97
C GLY A 17 -3.73 12.27 0.15
N ILE A 18 -3.23 11.51 -0.80
CA ILE A 18 -2.12 11.93 -1.66
C ILE A 18 -2.62 12.73 -2.88
N TYR A 19 -3.91 12.63 -3.20
CA TYR A 19 -4.58 13.34 -4.31
C TYR A 19 -4.07 12.95 -5.70
N ILE A 20 -3.70 11.68 -5.88
CA ILE A 20 -3.45 11.09 -7.19
C ILE A 20 -4.33 9.86 -7.35
N LYS A 21 -4.46 9.37 -8.57
CA LYS A 21 -5.33 8.22 -8.84
C LYS A 21 -4.78 6.95 -8.21
N VAL A 22 -5.66 6.20 -7.54
CA VAL A 22 -5.34 4.93 -6.90
C VAL A 22 -6.22 3.85 -7.52
N TYR A 23 -5.58 2.79 -7.99
CA TYR A 23 -6.27 1.66 -8.63
C TYR A 23 -5.93 0.36 -7.91
N ASP A 24 -6.87 -0.57 -7.86
CA ASP A 24 -6.59 -1.97 -7.53
C ASP A 24 -6.15 -2.74 -8.78
N GLU A 25 -6.51 -2.24 -9.96
CA GLU A 25 -6.07 -2.78 -11.24
C GLU A 25 -5.87 -1.63 -12.22
N VAL A 26 -4.63 -1.48 -12.72
CA VAL A 26 -4.29 -0.41 -13.66
C VAL A 26 -4.78 -0.78 -15.05
N GLN A 27 -5.59 0.09 -15.63
CA GLN A 27 -6.13 -0.11 -16.97
C GLN A 27 -5.25 0.55 -18.01
N GLU A 28 -5.28 -0.02 -19.21
CA GLU A 28 -4.59 0.55 -20.37
C GLU A 28 -5.08 1.97 -20.62
N GLY A 29 -4.15 2.88 -20.91
CA GLY A 29 -4.46 4.29 -21.14
C GLY A 29 -4.52 5.14 -19.86
N SER A 30 -4.30 4.57 -18.70
CA SER A 30 -4.23 5.34 -17.45
C SER A 30 -3.08 6.33 -17.48
N THR A 31 -3.31 7.52 -16.94
CA THR A 31 -2.30 8.58 -16.90
C THR A 31 -1.53 8.55 -15.59
N MET A 32 -0.23 8.84 -15.66
CA MET A 32 0.63 8.97 -14.48
C MET A 32 0.65 10.43 -14.00
N PRO A 33 0.91 10.71 -12.71
CA PRO A 33 1.24 9.72 -11.68
C PRO A 33 0.03 8.93 -11.21
N LEU A 34 0.26 7.69 -10.80
CA LEU A 34 -0.79 6.86 -10.24
C LEU A 34 -0.20 5.87 -9.22
N ILE A 35 -1.06 5.37 -8.35
CA ILE A 35 -0.73 4.30 -7.40
C ILE A 35 -1.60 3.09 -7.73
N SER A 36 -0.98 1.91 -7.68
CA SER A 36 -1.68 0.63 -7.82
C SER A 36 -1.57 -0.13 -6.51
N ILE A 37 -2.68 -0.59 -5.99
CA ILE A 37 -2.72 -1.53 -4.87
C ILE A 37 -2.61 -2.92 -5.50
N GLY A 38 -1.45 -3.54 -5.32
CA GLY A 38 -1.16 -4.83 -5.95
C GLY A 38 -1.58 -6.01 -5.10
N ASP A 39 -0.90 -7.12 -5.32
CA ASP A 39 -1.19 -8.38 -4.65
C ASP A 39 -0.78 -8.37 -3.19
N TYR A 40 -1.32 -9.31 -2.43
CA TYR A 40 -0.93 -9.53 -1.04
C TYR A 40 -0.62 -11.00 -0.80
N VAL A 41 0.17 -11.25 0.23
CA VAL A 41 0.38 -12.58 0.79
C VAL A 41 -0.12 -12.55 2.23
N LEU A 42 -1.05 -13.44 2.55
CA LEU A 42 -1.66 -13.53 3.88
C LEU A 42 -1.06 -14.70 4.65
N SER A 43 -0.67 -14.44 5.89
CA SER A 43 -0.12 -15.46 6.79
C SER A 43 -0.72 -15.29 8.19
N SER A 44 -0.79 -16.37 8.96
CA SER A 44 -1.14 -16.26 10.36
C SER A 44 0.06 -15.76 11.16
N LEU A 45 -0.22 -15.03 12.26
CA LEU A 45 0.84 -14.61 13.19
C LEU A 45 1.25 -15.80 14.06
N GLU A 46 2.57 -16.02 14.15
CA GLU A 46 3.13 -17.20 14.81
C GLU A 46 2.81 -17.28 16.30
N PHE A 47 2.72 -16.13 16.97
CA PHE A 47 2.56 -16.06 18.43
C PHE A 47 1.23 -15.47 18.88
N LYS A 48 0.26 -15.30 17.96
CA LYS A 48 -1.06 -14.76 18.26
C LYS A 48 -2.13 -15.62 17.61
N ASP A 49 -3.00 -16.20 18.40
CA ASP A 49 -3.99 -17.18 17.93
C ASP A 49 -4.95 -16.62 16.85
N ASP A 50 -5.33 -15.35 16.97
CA ASP A 50 -6.31 -14.73 16.08
C ASP A 50 -5.70 -13.64 15.18
N GLY A 51 -4.37 -13.57 15.11
CA GLY A 51 -3.69 -12.55 14.34
C GLY A 51 -3.29 -12.99 12.95
N PHE A 52 -3.24 -12.02 12.05
CA PHE A 52 -2.84 -12.23 10.65
C PHE A 52 -1.85 -11.17 10.20
N SER A 53 -1.01 -11.56 9.26
CA SER A 53 -0.04 -10.67 8.62
C SER A 53 -0.29 -10.65 7.13
N PHE A 54 -0.38 -9.44 6.57
CA PHE A 54 -0.47 -9.23 5.13
C PHE A 54 0.84 -8.60 4.66
N ASN A 55 1.44 -9.18 3.63
CA ASN A 55 2.48 -8.50 2.88
C ASN A 55 1.83 -7.97 1.61
N TRP A 56 1.63 -6.66 1.56
CA TRP A 56 0.92 -6.01 0.45
C TRP A 56 1.89 -5.23 -0.42
N THR A 57 1.75 -5.39 -1.73
CA THR A 57 2.55 -4.67 -2.71
C THR A 57 1.80 -3.42 -3.15
N ILE A 58 2.45 -2.27 -3.02
CA ILE A 58 1.92 -0.99 -3.49
C ILE A 58 2.90 -0.47 -4.54
N ASN A 59 2.39 -0.11 -5.71
CA ASN A 59 3.23 0.36 -6.81
C ASN A 59 2.88 1.81 -7.14
N ILE A 60 3.92 2.62 -7.39
CA ILE A 60 3.78 4.03 -7.74
C ILE A 60 4.45 4.25 -9.10
N TYR A 61 3.71 4.86 -10.02
CA TYR A 61 4.19 5.11 -11.38
C TYR A 61 4.23 6.61 -11.64
N THR A 62 5.37 7.10 -12.12
CA THR A 62 5.53 8.51 -12.50
C THR A 62 6.27 8.60 -13.82
N GLU A 63 5.87 9.55 -14.68
CA GLU A 63 6.58 9.80 -15.94
C GLU A 63 7.43 11.09 -15.92
N TYR A 64 7.53 11.71 -14.75
CA TYR A 64 8.40 12.86 -14.57
C TYR A 64 9.86 12.46 -14.75
N GLU A 65 10.67 13.29 -15.43
CA GLU A 65 12.04 12.94 -15.82
C GLU A 65 13.00 12.72 -14.65
N GLY A 66 12.79 13.38 -13.53
CA GLY A 66 13.65 13.24 -12.35
C GLY A 66 13.02 12.38 -11.27
N LYS A 67 13.84 11.96 -10.31
CA LYS A 67 13.38 11.16 -9.19
C LYS A 67 12.60 11.93 -8.14
N LYS A 68 12.56 13.27 -8.22
CA LYS A 68 11.93 14.09 -7.19
C LYS A 68 10.48 13.70 -6.94
N GLN A 69 9.68 13.57 -7.99
CA GLN A 69 8.27 13.25 -7.86
C GLN A 69 8.05 11.86 -7.27
N VAL A 70 8.76 10.85 -7.78
CA VAL A 70 8.59 9.48 -7.25
C VAL A 70 9.05 9.39 -5.81
N ASN A 71 10.13 10.08 -5.43
CA ASN A 71 10.61 10.10 -4.05
C ASN A 71 9.59 10.74 -3.10
N GLU A 72 8.98 11.85 -3.51
CA GLU A 72 7.93 12.50 -2.72
C GLU A 72 6.71 11.60 -2.56
N LEU A 73 6.30 10.92 -3.62
CA LEU A 73 5.16 10.03 -3.58
C LEU A 73 5.43 8.78 -2.73
N VAL A 74 6.65 8.24 -2.77
CA VAL A 74 7.05 7.14 -1.88
C VAL A 74 6.92 7.57 -0.42
N SER A 75 7.46 8.73 -0.07
CA SER A 75 7.40 9.26 1.30
C SER A 75 5.96 9.46 1.76
N LYS A 76 5.14 10.13 0.95
CA LYS A 76 3.73 10.38 1.29
C LYS A 76 2.93 9.08 1.42
N THR A 77 3.19 8.11 0.55
CA THR A 77 2.51 6.81 0.59
C THR A 77 2.80 6.10 1.91
N ILE A 78 4.07 6.05 2.31
CA ILE A 78 4.46 5.42 3.57
C ILE A 78 3.81 6.13 4.75
N GLU A 79 3.84 7.46 4.78
CA GLU A 79 3.23 8.25 5.86
C GLU A 79 1.73 7.98 5.97
N CYS A 80 1.02 7.99 4.85
CA CYS A 80 -0.42 7.71 4.82
C CYS A 80 -0.75 6.31 5.33
N LEU A 81 0.04 5.31 4.95
CA LEU A 81 -0.20 3.94 5.37
C LEU A 81 0.09 3.75 6.86
N TYR A 82 1.11 4.42 7.39
CA TYR A 82 1.41 4.34 8.83
C TYR A 82 0.31 4.92 9.71
N GLU A 83 -0.49 5.85 9.19
CA GLU A 83 -1.64 6.40 9.91
C GLU A 83 -2.76 5.38 10.13
N LEU A 84 -2.73 4.25 9.43
CA LEU A 84 -3.70 3.18 9.64
C LEU A 84 -3.51 2.42 10.95
N THR A 85 -2.37 2.57 11.60
CA THR A 85 -2.08 1.88 12.86
C THR A 85 -3.13 2.24 13.91
N GLY A 86 -3.75 1.23 14.50
CA GLY A 86 -4.78 1.40 15.53
C GLY A 86 -6.20 1.48 14.99
N GLU A 87 -6.40 1.56 13.67
CA GLU A 87 -7.76 1.61 13.13
C GLU A 87 -8.48 0.28 13.24
N GLY A 88 -9.78 0.37 13.56
CA GLY A 88 -10.65 -0.80 13.64
C GLY A 88 -11.05 -1.31 12.27
N LEU A 89 -11.22 -2.61 12.19
CA LEU A 89 -11.73 -3.31 11.01
C LEU A 89 -13.04 -4.00 11.38
N SER A 90 -13.67 -4.65 10.40
CA SER A 90 -14.88 -5.43 10.65
C SER A 90 -14.60 -6.59 11.61
N ASP A 91 -15.66 -7.06 12.23
CA ASP A 91 -15.63 -8.03 13.32
C ASP A 91 -14.86 -7.48 14.52
N ILE A 92 -13.96 -8.26 15.11
CA ILE A 92 -13.20 -7.87 16.29
C ILE A 92 -11.78 -7.41 15.96
N TYR A 93 -11.46 -7.28 14.68
CA TYR A 93 -10.09 -7.01 14.24
C TYR A 93 -9.77 -5.52 14.27
N SER A 94 -8.50 -5.23 14.49
CA SER A 94 -7.93 -3.89 14.34
C SER A 94 -6.54 -4.00 13.74
N ILE A 95 -6.05 -2.92 13.19
CA ILE A 95 -4.71 -2.84 12.63
C ILE A 95 -3.72 -2.57 13.77
N ASP A 96 -2.89 -3.56 14.08
CA ASP A 96 -1.89 -3.46 15.14
C ASP A 96 -0.64 -2.72 14.69
N GLU A 97 -0.17 -3.03 13.49
CA GLU A 97 1.12 -2.52 13.04
C GLU A 97 1.18 -2.43 11.52
N VAL A 98 1.83 -1.39 11.04
CA VAL A 98 2.13 -1.19 9.62
C VAL A 98 3.64 -1.00 9.51
N ILE A 99 4.30 -1.87 8.74
CA ILE A 99 5.76 -1.90 8.63
C ILE A 99 6.15 -1.88 7.16
N LEU A 100 7.02 -0.94 6.80
CA LEU A 100 7.65 -0.97 5.49
C LEU A 100 8.74 -2.05 5.51
N ASN A 101 8.57 -3.11 4.71
CA ASN A 101 9.61 -4.12 4.54
C ASN A 101 10.69 -3.63 3.58
N GLU A 102 10.26 -3.07 2.46
CA GLU A 102 11.18 -2.70 1.38
C GLU A 102 10.51 -1.70 0.43
N ALA A 103 11.32 -0.83 -0.15
CA ALA A 103 10.90 0.06 -1.22
C ALA A 103 11.99 0.08 -2.28
N ASN A 104 11.62 -0.22 -3.52
CA ASN A 104 12.52 -0.21 -4.68
C ASN A 104 12.04 0.83 -5.66
N VAL A 105 12.95 1.68 -6.13
CA VAL A 105 12.66 2.66 -7.18
C VAL A 105 13.51 2.32 -8.39
N SER A 106 12.86 2.09 -9.52
CA SER A 106 13.53 1.73 -10.76
C SER A 106 13.09 2.66 -11.89
N ARG A 107 14.01 2.92 -12.80
CA ARG A 107 13.68 3.63 -14.02
C ARG A 107 13.46 2.64 -15.14
N LEU A 108 12.28 2.73 -15.75
CA LEU A 108 11.95 2.00 -16.97
C LEU A 108 11.93 2.99 -18.12
N GLU A 109 11.79 2.49 -19.35
CA GLU A 109 11.74 3.36 -20.50
C GLU A 109 10.55 4.32 -20.41
N GLY A 110 10.83 5.59 -20.23
CA GLY A 110 9.83 6.65 -20.19
C GLY A 110 9.17 6.91 -18.85
N PHE A 111 9.48 6.14 -17.80
CA PHE A 111 8.86 6.38 -16.49
C PHE A 111 9.66 5.76 -15.33
N TYR A 112 9.28 6.14 -14.11
CA TYR A 112 9.77 5.50 -12.89
C TYR A 112 8.68 4.65 -12.28
N VAL A 113 9.08 3.54 -11.67
CA VAL A 113 8.20 2.73 -10.84
C VAL A 113 8.83 2.53 -9.47
N ALA A 114 8.02 2.75 -8.43
CA ALA A 114 8.39 2.40 -7.07
C ALA A 114 7.55 1.21 -6.64
N ASN A 115 8.19 0.16 -6.14
CA ASN A 115 7.52 -1.02 -5.60
C ASN A 115 7.75 -1.04 -4.11
N LEU A 116 6.67 -0.94 -3.33
CA LEU A 116 6.71 -0.98 -1.88
C LEU A 116 6.12 -2.29 -1.40
N SER A 117 6.83 -2.95 -0.48
CA SER A 117 6.32 -4.10 0.24
C SER A 117 5.98 -3.67 1.65
N ILE A 118 4.70 -3.69 1.98
CA ILE A 118 4.17 -3.21 3.25
C ILE A 118 3.61 -4.40 4.02
N ARG A 119 4.08 -4.59 5.25
CA ARG A 119 3.50 -5.59 6.13
C ARG A 119 2.49 -4.93 7.04
N ILE A 120 1.27 -5.48 7.07
CA ILE A 120 0.19 -5.02 7.93
C ILE A 120 -0.24 -6.18 8.80
N GLU A 121 -0.10 -6.01 10.11
CA GLU A 121 -0.53 -7.00 11.08
C GLU A 121 -1.87 -6.60 11.68
N ILE A 122 -2.80 -7.54 11.72
CA ILE A 122 -4.12 -7.33 12.31
C ILE A 122 -4.38 -8.38 13.39
N ASN A 123 -5.14 -7.97 14.37
CA ASN A 123 -5.48 -8.85 15.50
C ASN A 123 -6.83 -8.50 16.10
#